data_e5d02c7e837fea4fa04fb3d0414c9903
#
_entry.id   e5d02c7e837fea4fa04fb3d0414c9903
#
_cell.length_a   1.000
_cell.length_b   1.000
_cell.length_c   1.000
_cell.angle_alpha   90.00
_cell.angle_beta   90.00
_cell.angle_gamma   90.00
#
_symmetry.space_group_name_H-M   'P 1'
#
loop_
_entity.id
_entity.type
_entity.pdbx_description
1 polymer ?
#
loop_
_entity_poly.entity_id
_entity_poly.type
_entity_poly.pdbx_seq_one_letter_code
_entity_poly.pdbx_strand_id
1 'polypeptide(L)'
;MDRPGTTTLAPPAPLSPRQRALSLVEFAIGGAIVVAHNVFHAVPNEVPILFVLAIVSIRLREGSFAALGLGRPKSWTFTILIAAVTAVIVLAMGQFVTPPLVAAMGLHNAKSAATSLGLAKGDVWSVLKALGITWTFAAFGEEIGYRRYLLGRAADIGDRSTLAYWIALFCVSALFGLGHYYQGSAGIFSTACDGFVIGAAYLLSKRNLWVAVLAHGLIDTIVFVAIFSGVAD
;
A
#
# COMPACT_ATOMS: atom_id res chain seq x y z
N MET A 1 34.95 -27.73 -23.30
CA MET A 1 34.51 -27.01 -22.08
C MET A 1 33.10 -26.52 -22.33
N ASP A 2 32.11 -27.37 -21.99
CA ASP A 2 30.70 -27.07 -22.16
C ASP A 2 30.27 -26.08 -21.08
N ARG A 3 29.64 -24.97 -21.49
CA ARG A 3 29.02 -24.01 -20.56
C ARG A 3 27.80 -24.68 -19.94
N PRO A 4 27.63 -24.67 -18.60
CA PRO A 4 26.43 -25.19 -17.98
C PRO A 4 25.22 -24.42 -18.47
N GLY A 5 24.26 -25.14 -19.06
CA GLY A 5 23.04 -24.59 -19.62
C GLY A 5 22.28 -23.80 -18.60
N THR A 6 21.89 -22.56 -18.94
CA THR A 6 20.93 -21.77 -18.24
C THR A 6 19.58 -22.49 -18.27
N THR A 7 19.26 -23.19 -17.20
CA THR A 7 17.92 -23.76 -17.01
C THR A 7 16.96 -22.59 -16.88
N THR A 8 16.34 -22.19 -17.98
CA THR A 8 15.21 -21.26 -17.96
C THR A 8 14.08 -22.00 -17.23
N LEU A 9 13.82 -21.59 -15.99
CA LEU A 9 12.66 -22.11 -15.26
C LEU A 9 11.41 -21.84 -16.13
N ALA A 10 10.65 -22.89 -16.40
CA ALA A 10 9.39 -22.77 -17.11
C ALA A 10 8.50 -21.71 -16.41
N PRO A 11 7.76 -20.89 -17.16
CA PRO A 11 6.82 -19.94 -16.55
C PRO A 11 5.86 -20.71 -15.64
N PRO A 12 5.47 -20.12 -14.49
CA PRO A 12 4.54 -20.76 -13.58
C PRO A 12 3.24 -21.12 -14.32
N ALA A 13 2.69 -22.31 -14.03
CA ALA A 13 1.46 -22.76 -14.65
C ALA A 13 0.31 -21.74 -14.41
N PRO A 14 -0.58 -21.56 -15.40
CA PRO A 14 -1.73 -20.67 -15.26
C PRO A 14 -2.63 -21.13 -14.11
N LEU A 15 -3.28 -20.15 -13.46
CA LEU A 15 -4.21 -20.43 -12.37
C LEU A 15 -5.48 -21.11 -12.88
N SER A 16 -5.95 -22.12 -12.16
CA SER A 16 -7.21 -22.78 -12.49
C SER A 16 -8.40 -21.80 -12.36
N PRO A 17 -9.51 -22.03 -13.10
CA PRO A 17 -10.72 -21.19 -12.98
C PRO A 17 -11.22 -21.07 -11.54
N ARG A 18 -11.13 -22.16 -10.75
CA ARG A 18 -11.51 -22.17 -9.32
C ARG A 18 -10.60 -21.25 -8.50
N GLN A 19 -9.30 -21.26 -8.72
CA GLN A 19 -8.36 -20.38 -8.02
C GLN A 19 -8.61 -18.91 -8.34
N ARG A 20 -8.92 -18.59 -9.60
CA ARG A 20 -9.27 -17.22 -10.03
C ARG A 20 -10.58 -16.76 -9.43
N ALA A 21 -11.61 -17.62 -9.41
CA ALA A 21 -12.89 -17.33 -8.77
C ALA A 21 -12.74 -17.08 -7.26
N LEU A 22 -11.94 -17.90 -6.55
CA LEU A 22 -11.63 -17.67 -5.13
C LEU A 22 -10.92 -16.33 -4.92
N SER A 23 -9.98 -15.96 -5.80
CA SER A 23 -9.29 -14.67 -5.71
C SER A 23 -10.23 -13.49 -5.93
N LEU A 24 -11.21 -13.62 -6.84
CA LEU A 24 -12.26 -12.62 -7.02
C LEU A 24 -13.10 -12.45 -5.75
N VAL A 25 -13.50 -13.56 -5.12
CA VAL A 25 -14.27 -13.53 -3.86
C VAL A 25 -13.45 -12.88 -2.74
N GLU A 26 -12.18 -13.26 -2.58
CA GLU A 26 -11.30 -12.67 -1.57
C GLU A 26 -11.10 -11.16 -1.81
N PHE A 27 -10.88 -10.75 -3.05
CA PHE A 27 -10.73 -9.34 -3.41
C PHE A 27 -12.02 -8.54 -3.14
N ALA A 28 -13.18 -9.10 -3.50
CA ALA A 28 -14.48 -8.47 -3.26
C ALA A 28 -14.77 -8.33 -1.75
N ILE A 29 -14.47 -9.36 -0.94
CA ILE A 29 -14.62 -9.31 0.51
C ILE A 29 -13.69 -8.23 1.10
N GLY A 30 -12.42 -8.20 0.70
CA GLY A 30 -11.48 -7.20 1.19
C GLY A 30 -11.90 -5.78 0.81
N GLY A 31 -12.33 -5.55 -0.42
CA GLY A 31 -12.89 -4.27 -0.86
C GLY A 31 -14.15 -3.87 -0.10
N ALA A 32 -15.06 -4.83 0.14
CA ALA A 32 -16.25 -4.60 0.94
C ALA A 32 -15.93 -4.20 2.39
N ILE A 33 -14.90 -4.79 3.00
CA ILE A 33 -14.43 -4.44 4.36
C ILE A 33 -13.91 -2.99 4.39
N VAL A 34 -13.10 -2.58 3.38
CA VAL A 34 -12.62 -1.19 3.27
C VAL A 34 -13.81 -0.21 3.20
N VAL A 35 -14.78 -0.49 2.33
CA VAL A 35 -15.98 0.36 2.18
C VAL A 35 -16.83 0.33 3.45
N ALA A 36 -17.05 -0.84 4.05
CA ALA A 36 -17.86 -1.00 5.26
C ALA A 36 -17.27 -0.24 6.45
N HIS A 37 -15.93 -0.21 6.60
CA HIS A 37 -15.29 0.58 7.64
C HIS A 37 -15.35 2.08 7.36
N ASN A 38 -14.82 2.51 6.21
CA ASN A 38 -14.54 3.91 5.96
C ASN A 38 -15.76 4.74 5.55
N VAL A 39 -16.73 4.13 4.85
CA VAL A 39 -17.92 4.84 4.36
C VAL A 39 -19.12 4.62 5.29
N PHE A 40 -19.33 3.39 5.73
CA PHE A 40 -20.53 3.03 6.50
C PHE A 40 -20.29 2.91 8.02
N HIS A 41 -19.03 2.90 8.47
CA HIS A 41 -18.64 2.68 9.87
C HIS A 41 -19.26 1.41 10.48
N ALA A 42 -19.49 0.38 9.65
CA ALA A 42 -20.19 -0.84 10.01
C ALA A 42 -19.28 -1.92 10.63
N VAL A 43 -17.96 -1.78 10.45
CA VAL A 43 -16.97 -2.73 11.00
C VAL A 43 -15.83 -1.97 11.68
N PRO A 44 -15.07 -2.60 12.59
CA PRO A 44 -13.84 -2.03 13.15
C PRO A 44 -12.82 -1.70 12.05
N ASN A 45 -11.70 -1.06 12.44
CA ASN A 45 -10.62 -0.69 11.54
C ASN A 45 -10.25 -1.84 10.58
N GLU A 46 -10.25 -1.56 9.28
CA GLU A 46 -10.03 -2.54 8.22
C GLU A 46 -8.61 -3.09 8.17
N VAL A 47 -7.61 -2.31 8.62
CA VAL A 47 -6.18 -2.71 8.50
C VAL A 47 -5.87 -4.00 9.25
N PRO A 48 -6.23 -4.16 10.56
CA PRO A 48 -6.06 -5.44 11.25
C PRO A 48 -6.84 -6.58 10.60
N ILE A 49 -8.06 -6.30 10.08
CA ILE A 49 -8.89 -7.32 9.43
C ILE A 49 -8.22 -7.80 8.13
N LEU A 50 -7.79 -6.88 7.27
CA LEU A 50 -7.08 -7.21 6.03
C LEU A 50 -5.75 -7.91 6.32
N PHE A 51 -5.04 -7.52 7.38
CA PHE A 51 -3.81 -8.18 7.80
C PHE A 51 -4.05 -9.64 8.18
N VAL A 52 -5.05 -9.92 8.98
CA VAL A 52 -5.43 -11.30 9.35
C VAL A 52 -5.87 -12.09 8.11
N LEU A 53 -6.70 -11.53 7.26
CA LEU A 53 -7.12 -12.16 6.00
C LEU A 53 -5.93 -12.46 5.10
N ALA A 54 -4.97 -11.54 4.98
CA ALA A 54 -3.74 -11.74 4.23
C ALA A 54 -2.95 -12.94 4.74
N ILE A 55 -2.72 -13.01 6.06
CA ILE A 55 -1.97 -14.11 6.69
C ILE A 55 -2.69 -15.45 6.46
N VAL A 56 -3.99 -15.51 6.72
CA VAL A 56 -4.77 -16.74 6.55
C VAL A 56 -4.81 -17.18 5.09
N SER A 57 -5.16 -16.27 4.18
CA SER A 57 -5.24 -16.57 2.75
C SER A 57 -3.88 -17.03 2.18
N ILE A 58 -2.80 -16.31 2.48
CA ILE A 58 -1.46 -16.65 2.00
C ILE A 58 -1.01 -17.99 2.59
N ARG A 59 -1.26 -18.24 3.88
CA ARG A 59 -0.90 -19.52 4.50
C ARG A 59 -1.64 -20.70 3.89
N LEU A 60 -2.94 -20.55 3.64
CA LEU A 60 -3.78 -21.62 3.08
C LEU A 60 -3.53 -21.87 1.59
N ARG A 61 -3.28 -20.81 0.81
CA ARG A 61 -3.16 -20.92 -0.65
C ARG A 61 -1.72 -21.07 -1.16
N GLU A 62 -0.76 -20.51 -0.45
CA GLU A 62 0.65 -20.51 -0.85
C GLU A 62 1.51 -21.41 0.04
N GLY A 63 0.93 -21.97 1.10
CA GLY A 63 1.53 -22.98 1.97
C GLY A 63 2.65 -22.49 2.89
N SER A 64 3.07 -21.21 2.77
CA SER A 64 4.21 -20.67 3.52
C SER A 64 4.05 -19.19 3.85
N PHE A 65 4.46 -18.79 5.06
CA PHE A 65 4.57 -17.38 5.44
C PHE A 65 5.70 -16.65 4.70
N ALA A 66 6.68 -17.36 4.14
CA ALA A 66 7.69 -16.74 3.27
C ALA A 66 7.06 -16.03 2.07
N ALA A 67 5.89 -16.49 1.65
CA ALA A 67 5.10 -15.87 0.59
C ALA A 67 4.51 -14.51 0.97
N LEU A 68 4.56 -14.07 2.23
CA LEU A 68 4.23 -12.69 2.63
C LEU A 68 5.13 -11.63 1.98
N GLY A 69 6.27 -12.05 1.42
CA GLY A 69 7.18 -11.11 0.76
C GLY A 69 8.08 -10.34 1.72
N LEU A 70 8.15 -10.76 2.99
CA LEU A 70 8.97 -10.17 4.04
C LEU A 70 10.36 -10.82 4.15
N GLY A 71 10.69 -11.72 3.23
CA GLY A 71 12.02 -12.31 3.16
C GLY A 71 13.12 -11.25 2.93
N ARG A 72 14.36 -11.63 3.23
CA ARG A 72 15.51 -10.74 3.01
C ARG A 72 15.61 -10.35 1.52
N PRO A 73 15.61 -9.07 1.17
CA PRO A 73 15.75 -8.62 -0.21
C PRO A 73 17.16 -8.97 -0.74
N LYS A 74 17.28 -9.10 -2.07
CA LYS A 74 18.56 -9.39 -2.72
C LYS A 74 19.63 -8.33 -2.45
N SER A 75 19.22 -7.08 -2.28
CA SER A 75 20.08 -5.96 -1.94
C SER A 75 19.30 -4.95 -1.10
N TRP A 76 19.74 -4.74 0.14
CA TRP A 76 19.17 -3.70 1.00
C TRP A 76 19.45 -2.29 0.47
N THR A 77 20.65 -2.05 -0.06
CA THR A 77 21.01 -0.76 -0.67
C THR A 77 20.06 -0.38 -1.79
N PHE A 78 19.80 -1.32 -2.70
CA PHE A 78 18.84 -1.09 -3.79
C PHE A 78 17.42 -0.88 -3.26
N THR A 79 16.98 -1.67 -2.27
CA THR A 79 15.65 -1.56 -1.65
C THR A 79 15.45 -0.19 -1.00
N ILE A 80 16.42 0.26 -0.19
CA ILE A 80 16.38 1.56 0.48
C ILE A 80 16.41 2.70 -0.53
N LEU A 81 17.25 2.61 -1.56
CA LEU A 81 17.34 3.63 -2.60
C LEU A 81 16.01 3.80 -3.34
N ILE A 82 15.39 2.69 -3.78
CA ILE A 82 14.09 2.77 -4.47
C ILE A 82 13.00 3.29 -3.53
N ALA A 83 12.99 2.87 -2.27
CA ALA A 83 12.05 3.39 -1.27
C ALA A 83 12.21 4.90 -1.06
N ALA A 84 13.46 5.38 -0.92
CA ALA A 84 13.74 6.80 -0.76
C ALA A 84 13.34 7.62 -2.00
N VAL A 85 13.66 7.14 -3.20
CA VAL A 85 13.21 7.78 -4.45
C VAL A 85 11.69 7.82 -4.54
N THR A 86 11.02 6.73 -4.18
CA THR A 86 9.55 6.67 -4.15
C THR A 86 8.98 7.69 -3.16
N ALA A 87 9.54 7.78 -1.95
CA ALA A 87 9.13 8.77 -0.96
C ALA A 87 9.29 10.21 -1.48
N VAL A 88 10.42 10.51 -2.11
CA VAL A 88 10.64 11.84 -2.72
C VAL A 88 9.62 12.15 -3.81
N ILE A 89 9.29 11.16 -4.66
CA ILE A 89 8.27 11.34 -5.72
C ILE A 89 6.90 11.64 -5.10
N VAL A 90 6.47 10.87 -4.09
CA VAL A 90 5.18 11.07 -3.42
C VAL A 90 5.12 12.43 -2.74
N LEU A 91 6.15 12.81 -1.98
CA LEU A 91 6.21 14.12 -1.32
C LEU A 91 6.21 15.26 -2.33
N ALA A 92 6.95 15.14 -3.44
CA ALA A 92 6.93 16.13 -4.51
C ALA A 92 5.56 16.22 -5.20
N MET A 93 4.88 15.08 -5.41
CA MET A 93 3.51 15.06 -5.93
C MET A 93 2.55 15.77 -4.96
N GLY A 94 2.63 15.45 -3.67
CA GLY A 94 1.81 16.08 -2.63
C GLY A 94 2.02 17.59 -2.54
N GLN A 95 3.20 18.09 -2.88
CA GLN A 95 3.52 19.51 -2.86
C GLN A 95 3.17 20.25 -4.16
N PHE A 96 3.41 19.65 -5.31
CA PHE A 96 3.40 20.36 -6.59
C PHE A 96 2.35 19.88 -7.60
N VAL A 97 1.87 18.65 -7.49
CA VAL A 97 0.99 18.03 -8.50
C VAL A 97 -0.44 17.86 -7.99
N THR A 98 -0.62 17.22 -6.85
CA THR A 98 -1.96 16.94 -6.30
C THR A 98 -2.73 18.20 -5.90
N PRO A 99 -2.15 19.24 -5.27
CA PRO A 99 -2.92 20.42 -4.88
C PRO A 99 -3.59 21.15 -6.05
N PRO A 100 -2.91 21.47 -7.16
CA PRO A 100 -3.57 22.10 -8.30
C PRO A 100 -4.63 21.22 -8.96
N LEU A 101 -4.47 19.89 -8.99
CA LEU A 101 -5.48 18.97 -9.50
C LEU A 101 -6.71 18.93 -8.59
N VAL A 102 -6.51 18.83 -7.27
CA VAL A 102 -7.58 18.90 -6.26
C VAL A 102 -8.38 20.19 -6.41
N ALA A 103 -7.71 21.33 -6.56
CA ALA A 103 -8.36 22.62 -6.77
C ALA A 103 -9.15 22.67 -8.09
N ALA A 104 -8.54 22.21 -9.19
CA ALA A 104 -9.18 22.20 -10.52
C ALA A 104 -10.43 21.28 -10.56
N MET A 105 -10.42 20.19 -9.79
CA MET A 105 -11.54 19.25 -9.68
C MET A 105 -12.58 19.68 -8.63
N GLY A 106 -12.36 20.77 -7.88
CA GLY A 106 -13.28 21.24 -6.83
C GLY A 106 -13.40 20.24 -5.67
N LEU A 107 -12.36 19.47 -5.36
CA LEU A 107 -12.37 18.51 -4.27
C LEU A 107 -12.11 19.18 -2.92
N HIS A 108 -12.67 18.61 -1.85
CA HIS A 108 -12.67 19.21 -0.53
C HIS A 108 -11.86 18.40 0.48
N ASN A 109 -11.05 19.09 1.28
CA ASN A 109 -10.37 18.52 2.43
C ASN A 109 -11.31 18.45 3.64
N ALA A 110 -11.13 17.41 4.45
CA ALA A 110 -11.73 17.27 5.77
C ALA A 110 -10.62 17.18 6.84
N LYS A 111 -10.54 16.12 7.62
CA LYS A 111 -9.47 15.93 8.60
C LYS A 111 -8.18 15.49 7.94
N SER A 112 -7.03 15.99 8.42
CA SER A 112 -5.74 15.42 8.07
C SER A 112 -5.43 14.16 8.90
N ALA A 113 -4.51 13.31 8.40
CA ALA A 113 -3.99 12.18 9.17
C ALA A 113 -3.33 12.65 10.48
N ALA A 114 -2.59 13.75 10.42
CA ALA A 114 -1.96 14.37 11.58
C ALA A 114 -2.97 14.73 12.68
N THR A 115 -4.07 15.37 12.31
CA THR A 115 -5.16 15.70 13.25
C THR A 115 -5.79 14.43 13.83
N SER A 116 -5.98 13.39 13.01
CA SER A 116 -6.57 12.12 13.46
C SER A 116 -5.67 11.35 14.43
N LEU A 117 -4.36 11.49 14.31
CA LEU A 117 -3.36 10.90 15.20
C LEU A 117 -3.06 11.77 16.43
N GLY A 118 -3.65 12.98 16.50
CA GLY A 118 -3.40 13.93 17.58
C GLY A 118 -1.98 14.48 17.59
N LEU A 119 -1.37 14.64 16.40
CA LEU A 119 -0.06 15.25 16.27
C LEU A 119 -0.11 16.73 16.68
N ALA A 120 0.87 17.18 17.45
CA ALA A 120 0.99 18.56 17.88
C ALA A 120 2.43 19.05 17.72
N LYS A 121 2.56 20.34 17.29
CA LYS A 121 3.85 21.00 17.16
C LYS A 121 4.58 21.01 18.50
N GLY A 122 5.84 20.59 18.50
CA GLY A 122 6.73 20.55 19.66
C GLY A 122 6.41 19.45 20.69
N ASP A 123 5.38 18.65 20.48
CA ASP A 123 5.05 17.54 21.38
C ASP A 123 5.72 16.23 20.90
N VAL A 124 6.85 15.89 21.52
CA VAL A 124 7.64 14.69 21.24
C VAL A 124 6.82 13.42 21.43
N TRP A 125 5.95 13.37 22.44
CA TRP A 125 5.18 12.16 22.74
C TRP A 125 4.12 11.89 21.67
N SER A 126 3.47 12.94 21.15
CA SER A 126 2.52 12.80 20.05
C SER A 126 3.21 12.22 18.79
N VAL A 127 4.41 12.71 18.47
CA VAL A 127 5.21 12.21 17.33
C VAL A 127 5.65 10.77 17.53
N LEU A 128 6.21 10.43 18.70
CA LEU A 128 6.63 9.05 18.97
C LEU A 128 5.45 8.07 18.89
N LYS A 129 4.30 8.45 19.45
CA LYS A 129 3.07 7.66 19.34
C LYS A 129 2.63 7.49 17.87
N ALA A 130 2.59 8.58 17.11
CA ALA A 130 2.21 8.55 15.70
C ALA A 130 3.17 7.68 14.87
N LEU A 131 4.48 7.81 15.06
CA LEU A 131 5.48 6.96 14.41
C LEU A 131 5.31 5.48 14.78
N GLY A 132 5.05 5.17 16.05
CA GLY A 132 4.79 3.80 16.49
C GLY A 132 3.58 3.19 15.79
N ILE A 133 2.48 3.93 15.69
CA ILE A 133 1.26 3.51 14.98
C ILE A 133 1.54 3.35 13.49
N THR A 134 2.18 4.33 12.89
CA THR A 134 2.48 4.34 11.45
C THR A 134 3.35 3.17 11.03
N TRP A 135 4.49 2.96 11.69
CA TRP A 135 5.38 1.88 11.31
C TRP A 135 4.79 0.47 11.54
N THR A 136 3.87 0.32 12.50
CA THR A 136 3.23 -0.98 12.78
C THR A 136 1.97 -1.21 11.95
N PHE A 137 1.06 -0.25 11.89
CA PHE A 137 -0.25 -0.43 11.26
C PHE A 137 -0.30 0.14 9.84
N ALA A 138 0.17 1.37 9.61
CA ALA A 138 0.13 1.96 8.28
C ALA A 138 1.23 1.35 7.39
N ALA A 139 2.50 1.64 7.61
CA ALA A 139 3.56 1.20 6.72
C ALA A 139 3.69 -0.34 6.61
N PHE A 140 3.46 -1.08 7.67
CA PHE A 140 3.57 -2.53 7.66
C PHE A 140 2.23 -3.22 7.40
N GLY A 141 1.19 -2.87 8.16
CA GLY A 141 -0.12 -3.51 8.08
C GLY A 141 -0.83 -3.24 6.76
N GLU A 142 -0.87 -1.99 6.32
CA GLU A 142 -1.51 -1.62 5.05
C GLU A 142 -0.76 -2.18 3.84
N GLU A 143 0.57 -2.14 3.83
CA GLU A 143 1.31 -2.67 2.69
C GLU A 143 1.13 -4.20 2.55
N ILE A 144 1.00 -4.95 3.64
CA ILE A 144 0.64 -6.36 3.59
C ILE A 144 -0.80 -6.52 3.08
N GLY A 145 -1.76 -5.75 3.62
CA GLY A 145 -3.16 -5.82 3.23
C GLY A 145 -3.40 -5.42 1.77
N TYR A 146 -2.94 -4.25 1.39
CA TYR A 146 -3.22 -3.70 0.06
C TYR A 146 -2.26 -4.23 -1.01
N ARG A 147 -0.93 -4.19 -0.81
CA ARG A 147 0.04 -4.55 -1.87
C ARG A 147 0.28 -6.05 -1.95
N ARG A 148 0.42 -6.73 -0.81
CA ARG A 148 0.66 -8.17 -0.88
C ARG A 148 -0.60 -8.98 -1.09
N TYR A 149 -1.69 -8.67 -0.37
CA TYR A 149 -2.93 -9.44 -0.40
C TYR A 149 -3.88 -8.97 -1.49
N LEU A 150 -4.51 -7.80 -1.37
CA LEU A 150 -5.55 -7.36 -2.30
C LEU A 150 -5.04 -7.24 -3.74
N LEU A 151 -3.87 -6.61 -3.96
CA LEU A 151 -3.28 -6.50 -5.30
C LEU A 151 -2.93 -7.88 -5.87
N GLY A 152 -2.40 -8.78 -5.04
CA GLY A 152 -2.13 -10.15 -5.45
C GLY A 152 -3.39 -10.89 -5.86
N ARG A 153 -4.48 -10.79 -5.11
CA ARG A 153 -5.77 -11.45 -5.40
C ARG A 153 -6.45 -10.84 -6.62
N ALA A 154 -6.41 -9.52 -6.78
CA ALA A 154 -6.92 -8.87 -7.99
C ALA A 154 -6.13 -9.29 -9.25
N ALA A 155 -4.80 -9.37 -9.17
CA ALA A 155 -3.97 -9.83 -10.29
C ALA A 155 -4.20 -11.32 -10.64
N ASP A 156 -4.51 -12.17 -9.66
CA ASP A 156 -4.87 -13.57 -9.88
C ASP A 156 -6.05 -13.74 -10.85
N ILE A 157 -7.02 -12.80 -10.82
CA ILE A 157 -8.21 -12.83 -11.70
C ILE A 157 -7.81 -12.80 -13.17
N GLY A 158 -6.78 -12.01 -13.54
CA GLY A 158 -6.20 -11.93 -14.88
C GLY A 158 -4.95 -12.79 -15.07
N ASP A 159 -4.86 -13.89 -14.31
CA ASP A 159 -3.80 -14.91 -14.42
C ASP A 159 -2.38 -14.35 -14.19
N ARG A 160 -2.27 -13.34 -13.33
CA ARG A 160 -0.98 -12.70 -12.97
C ARG A 160 -0.21 -12.13 -14.15
N SER A 161 -0.90 -11.84 -15.26
CA SER A 161 -0.28 -11.16 -16.40
C SER A 161 0.20 -9.76 -16.00
N THR A 162 1.15 -9.20 -16.74
CA THR A 162 1.63 -7.83 -16.50
C THR A 162 0.47 -6.84 -16.51
N LEU A 163 -0.43 -6.94 -17.48
CA LEU A 163 -1.61 -6.09 -17.57
C LEU A 163 -2.54 -6.27 -16.36
N ALA A 164 -2.75 -7.52 -15.91
CA ALA A 164 -3.56 -7.81 -14.71
C ALA A 164 -2.99 -7.14 -13.46
N TYR A 165 -1.67 -7.13 -13.28
CA TYR A 165 -1.04 -6.42 -12.16
C TYR A 165 -1.25 -4.90 -12.22
N TRP A 166 -1.17 -4.28 -13.41
CA TRP A 166 -1.39 -2.83 -13.54
C TRP A 166 -2.86 -2.45 -13.32
N ILE A 167 -3.81 -3.25 -13.84
CA ILE A 167 -5.24 -3.05 -13.56
C ILE A 167 -5.53 -3.25 -12.07
N ALA A 168 -4.98 -4.31 -11.47
CA ALA A 168 -5.11 -4.57 -10.04
C ALA A 168 -4.55 -3.41 -9.20
N LEU A 169 -3.39 -2.85 -9.59
CA LEU A 169 -2.81 -1.70 -8.93
C LEU A 169 -3.75 -0.50 -8.97
N PHE A 170 -4.34 -0.19 -10.12
CA PHE A 170 -5.29 0.90 -10.25
C PHE A 170 -6.51 0.71 -9.32
N CYS A 171 -7.13 -0.47 -9.33
CA CYS A 171 -8.29 -0.78 -8.48
C CYS A 171 -7.93 -0.72 -6.99
N VAL A 172 -6.79 -1.29 -6.60
CA VAL A 172 -6.34 -1.31 -5.20
C VAL A 172 -5.93 0.08 -4.72
N SER A 173 -5.37 0.92 -5.59
CA SER A 173 -5.06 2.31 -5.25
C SER A 173 -6.33 3.14 -5.02
N ALA A 174 -7.38 2.91 -5.80
CA ALA A 174 -8.70 3.52 -5.56
C ALA A 174 -9.28 3.06 -4.20
N LEU A 175 -9.18 1.77 -3.86
CA LEU A 175 -9.59 1.27 -2.54
C LEU A 175 -8.73 1.86 -1.41
N PHE A 176 -7.44 2.04 -1.63
CA PHE A 176 -6.53 2.68 -0.67
C PHE A 176 -6.92 4.13 -0.40
N GLY A 177 -7.28 4.87 -1.46
CA GLY A 177 -7.85 6.21 -1.31
C GLY A 177 -9.16 6.19 -0.51
N LEU A 178 -10.07 5.25 -0.78
CA LEU A 178 -11.30 5.08 0.01
C LEU A 178 -11.02 4.74 1.48
N GLY A 179 -9.93 4.05 1.79
CA GLY A 179 -9.43 3.86 3.16
C GLY A 179 -9.13 5.16 3.90
N HIS A 180 -9.00 6.26 3.16
CA HIS A 180 -8.77 7.60 3.69
C HIS A 180 -9.99 8.54 3.54
N TYR A 181 -11.18 7.97 3.49
CA TYR A 181 -12.46 8.68 3.32
C TYR A 181 -12.65 9.83 4.34
N TYR A 182 -12.15 9.66 5.56
CA TYR A 182 -12.17 10.66 6.61
C TYR A 182 -11.43 11.97 6.26
N GLN A 183 -10.54 11.93 5.25
CA GLN A 183 -9.81 13.12 4.78
C GLN A 183 -10.61 13.92 3.73
N GLY A 184 -11.82 13.48 3.38
CA GLY A 184 -12.64 14.09 2.34
C GLY A 184 -12.23 13.69 0.92
N SER A 185 -12.91 14.25 -0.08
CA SER A 185 -12.69 13.87 -1.48
C SER A 185 -11.27 14.17 -1.98
N ALA A 186 -10.66 15.26 -1.48
CA ALA A 186 -9.27 15.59 -1.78
C ALA A 186 -8.29 14.56 -1.21
N GLY A 187 -8.51 14.13 0.04
CA GLY A 187 -7.71 13.08 0.67
C GLY A 187 -7.84 11.75 -0.03
N ILE A 188 -9.06 11.32 -0.41
CA ILE A 188 -9.29 10.10 -1.19
C ILE A 188 -8.47 10.14 -2.50
N PHE A 189 -8.53 11.24 -3.24
CA PHE A 189 -7.82 11.40 -4.50
C PHE A 189 -6.30 11.38 -4.29
N SER A 190 -5.80 12.21 -3.37
CA SER A 190 -4.35 12.31 -3.09
C SER A 190 -3.78 10.98 -2.63
N THR A 191 -4.43 10.33 -1.67
CA THR A 191 -3.97 9.03 -1.14
C THR A 191 -4.08 7.91 -2.17
N ALA A 192 -5.07 7.94 -3.08
CA ALA A 192 -5.12 7.01 -4.19
C ALA A 192 -3.92 7.18 -5.14
N CYS A 193 -3.52 8.43 -5.43
CA CYS A 193 -2.32 8.73 -6.22
C CYS A 193 -1.03 8.24 -5.51
N ASP A 194 -0.89 8.51 -4.21
CA ASP A 194 0.24 8.05 -3.41
C ASP A 194 0.31 6.53 -3.39
N GLY A 195 -0.84 5.88 -3.18
CA GLY A 195 -1.01 4.44 -3.24
C GLY A 195 -0.61 3.85 -4.58
N PHE A 196 -0.90 4.54 -5.68
CA PHE A 196 -0.50 4.11 -7.01
C PHE A 196 1.03 4.18 -7.20
N VAL A 197 1.67 5.26 -6.77
CA VAL A 197 3.14 5.41 -6.88
C VAL A 197 3.88 4.38 -6.04
N ILE A 198 3.48 4.19 -4.77
CA ILE A 198 4.07 3.17 -3.89
C ILE A 198 3.88 1.76 -4.49
N GLY A 199 2.67 1.47 -4.97
CA GLY A 199 2.37 0.17 -5.57
C GLY A 199 3.08 -0.05 -6.92
N ALA A 200 3.32 0.99 -7.72
CA ALA A 200 4.13 0.93 -8.92
C ALA A 200 5.59 0.60 -8.57
N ALA A 201 6.16 1.25 -7.55
CA ALA A 201 7.51 0.95 -7.06
C ALA A 201 7.61 -0.51 -6.57
N TYR A 202 6.58 -1.01 -5.86
CA TYR A 202 6.47 -2.41 -5.48
C TYR A 202 6.51 -3.36 -6.70
N LEU A 203 5.70 -3.10 -7.73
CA LEU A 203 5.67 -3.93 -8.95
C LEU A 203 7.00 -3.87 -9.70
N LEU A 204 7.55 -2.68 -9.92
CA LEU A 204 8.79 -2.46 -10.65
C LEU A 204 10.02 -3.05 -9.93
N SER A 205 9.99 -3.10 -8.60
CA SER A 205 11.02 -3.76 -7.77
C SER A 205 10.83 -5.27 -7.66
N LYS A 206 10.13 -5.91 -8.60
CA LYS A 206 9.81 -7.35 -8.61
C LYS A 206 9.00 -7.80 -7.40
N ARG A 207 8.08 -6.95 -6.98
CA ARG A 207 7.18 -7.17 -5.83
C ARG A 207 7.94 -7.30 -4.51
N ASN A 208 8.96 -6.49 -4.35
CA ASN A 208 9.69 -6.36 -3.10
C ASN A 208 8.87 -5.53 -2.11
N LEU A 209 8.22 -6.19 -1.14
CA LEU A 209 7.33 -5.54 -0.18
C LEU A 209 8.07 -4.52 0.71
N TRP A 210 9.36 -4.75 1.00
CA TRP A 210 10.16 -3.81 1.78
C TRP A 210 10.32 -2.45 1.11
N VAL A 211 10.26 -2.38 -0.24
CA VAL A 211 10.26 -1.07 -0.94
C VAL A 211 9.01 -0.28 -0.58
N ALA A 212 7.84 -0.92 -0.59
CA ALA A 212 6.58 -0.25 -0.25
C ALA A 212 6.52 0.13 1.23
N VAL A 213 6.85 -0.79 2.14
CA VAL A 213 6.88 -0.54 3.59
C VAL A 213 7.81 0.61 3.95
N LEU A 214 9.05 0.61 3.42
CA LEU A 214 10.02 1.66 3.72
C LEU A 214 9.60 2.99 3.09
N ALA A 215 9.10 3.00 1.85
CA ALA A 215 8.63 4.24 1.21
C ALA A 215 7.49 4.88 2.02
N HIS A 216 6.47 4.10 2.37
CA HIS A 216 5.32 4.55 3.16
C HIS A 216 5.77 5.11 4.52
N GLY A 217 6.52 4.32 5.29
CA GLY A 217 7.02 4.75 6.60
C GLY A 217 7.91 6.00 6.54
N LEU A 218 8.71 6.15 5.48
CA LEU A 218 9.53 7.36 5.27
C LEU A 218 8.68 8.58 4.96
N ILE A 219 7.65 8.45 4.10
CA ILE A 219 6.73 9.55 3.76
C ILE A 219 6.08 10.09 5.04
N ASP A 220 5.46 9.22 5.82
CA ASP A 220 4.78 9.62 7.05
C ASP A 220 5.75 10.18 8.09
N THR A 221 6.94 9.59 8.22
CA THR A 221 7.96 10.09 9.13
C THR A 221 8.36 11.51 8.79
N ILE A 222 8.60 11.81 7.50
CA ILE A 222 8.98 13.15 7.05
C ILE A 222 7.84 14.14 7.32
N VAL A 223 6.60 13.79 7.00
CA VAL A 223 5.42 14.62 7.26
C VAL A 223 5.26 14.90 8.75
N PHE A 224 5.36 13.88 9.61
CA PHE A 224 5.21 14.05 11.07
C PHE A 224 6.32 14.90 11.68
N VAL A 225 7.55 14.74 11.21
CA VAL A 225 8.67 15.59 11.63
C VAL A 225 8.49 17.03 11.17
N ALA A 226 7.95 17.25 9.97
CA ALA A 226 7.66 18.60 9.47
C ALA A 226 6.57 19.30 10.30
N ILE A 227 5.51 18.58 10.68
CA ILE A 227 4.46 19.09 11.59
C ILE A 227 5.01 19.40 12.97
N PHE A 228 5.78 18.48 13.54
CA PHE A 228 6.46 18.68 14.83
C PHE A 228 7.32 19.94 14.85
N SER A 229 8.06 20.18 13.76
CA SER A 229 8.92 21.34 13.61
C SER A 229 8.15 22.62 13.28
N GLY A 230 6.84 22.53 12.95
CA GLY A 230 6.02 23.66 12.53
C GLY A 230 6.36 24.18 11.13
N VAL A 231 6.95 23.33 10.29
CA VAL A 231 7.22 23.61 8.86
C VAL A 231 5.99 23.25 8.01
N ALA A 232 5.16 22.31 8.48
CA ALA A 232 3.87 21.95 7.89
C ALA A 232 2.76 22.05 8.94
N ASP A 233 1.52 22.27 8.47
CA ASP A 233 0.29 22.37 9.27
C ASP A 233 -0.51 21.05 9.22
#